data_edf3c6f23c71cc9ce08269219ebd0b68
#
_entry.id   edf3c6f23c71cc9ce08269219ebd0b68
#
_cell.length_a   1.000
_cell.length_b   1.000
_cell.length_c   1.000
_cell.angle_alpha   90.00
_cell.angle_beta   90.00
_cell.angle_gamma   90.00
#
_symmetry.space_group_name_H-M   'P 1'
#
loop_
_entity.id
_entity.type
_entity.pdbx_description
1 polymer ?
#
loop_
_entity_poly.entity_id
_entity_poly.type
_entity_poly.pdbx_seq_one_letter_code
_entity_poly.pdbx_strand_id
1 'polypeptide(L)'
;SEVHAFTMFDNFYGSGGRIFDTAYIYNNGMGDKYLGQWINSRQLEKEIIVIGKAAHTPQCEPQFIRPQILESLERLQIKKLDIFCLHRDNSEVPVAEFIDALTEIKEEGLIDLIGASNWELDRFSEARAYAFKEKKEPFKVLSNNFSLAEMIEPVWPGCVGVNDAYMEYILKEEILLFPWSSQ
;
A
#
# COMPACT_ATOMS: atom_id res chain seq x y z
N SER A 1 20.27 3.63 10.46
CA SER A 1 20.69 5.05 10.34
C SER A 1 20.33 5.58 8.96
N GLU A 2 20.20 6.88 8.81
CA GLU A 2 19.93 7.58 7.54
C GLU A 2 20.95 7.19 6.45
N VAL A 3 22.24 7.21 6.77
CA VAL A 3 23.32 6.82 5.83
C VAL A 3 23.12 5.42 5.27
N HIS A 4 22.73 4.47 6.10
CA HIS A 4 22.46 3.10 5.65
C HIS A 4 21.23 3.04 4.74
N ALA A 5 20.15 3.74 5.10
CA ALA A 5 18.95 3.80 4.27
C ALA A 5 19.26 4.41 2.90
N PHE A 6 19.97 5.54 2.85
CA PHE A 6 20.36 6.18 1.59
C PHE A 6 21.24 5.28 0.73
N THR A 7 22.20 4.56 1.33
CA THR A 7 23.03 3.59 0.59
C THR A 7 22.16 2.48 -0.05
N MET A 8 21.16 1.97 0.68
CA MET A 8 20.24 0.95 0.15
C MET A 8 19.40 1.52 -1.01
N PHE A 9 18.83 2.72 -0.83
CA PHE A 9 18.02 3.37 -1.87
C PHE A 9 18.85 3.69 -3.11
N ASP A 10 20.06 4.24 -2.96
CA ASP A 10 20.98 4.54 -4.08
C ASP A 10 21.35 3.25 -4.85
N ASN A 11 21.63 2.14 -4.15
CA ASN A 11 21.96 0.87 -4.79
C ASN A 11 20.75 0.29 -5.55
N PHE A 12 19.56 0.32 -4.95
CA PHE A 12 18.35 -0.16 -5.60
C PHE A 12 18.01 0.69 -6.84
N TYR A 13 18.03 2.00 -6.69
CA TYR A 13 17.80 2.93 -7.80
C TYR A 13 18.84 2.78 -8.92
N GLY A 14 20.13 2.69 -8.56
CA GLY A 14 21.24 2.49 -9.50
C GLY A 14 21.16 1.17 -10.25
N SER A 15 20.54 0.14 -9.64
CA SER A 15 20.26 -1.16 -10.29
C SER A 15 18.99 -1.17 -11.16
N GLY A 16 18.34 -0.02 -11.35
CA GLY A 16 17.14 0.12 -12.17
C GLY A 16 15.82 0.07 -11.39
N GLY A 17 15.85 -0.08 -10.06
CA GLY A 17 14.65 -0.04 -9.22
C GLY A 17 13.99 1.33 -9.27
N ARG A 18 12.65 1.36 -9.33
CA ARG A 18 11.87 2.62 -9.43
C ARG A 18 10.67 2.65 -8.51
N ILE A 19 10.32 1.54 -7.87
CA ILE A 19 9.15 1.44 -7.00
C ILE A 19 9.64 1.27 -5.57
N PHE A 20 9.25 2.19 -4.69
CA PHE A 20 9.63 2.20 -3.28
C PHE A 20 8.39 2.04 -2.41
N ASP A 21 8.42 1.02 -1.57
CA ASP A 21 7.33 0.68 -0.66
C ASP A 21 7.64 1.19 0.75
N THR A 22 6.70 1.92 1.33
CA THR A 22 6.75 2.41 2.70
C THR A 22 5.41 2.25 3.42
N ALA A 23 5.36 2.58 4.70
CA ALA A 23 4.12 2.62 5.45
C ALA A 23 4.21 3.62 6.61
N TYR A 24 3.08 4.21 6.95
CA TYR A 24 2.89 5.13 8.08
C TYR A 24 3.57 4.66 9.38
N ILE A 25 3.48 3.35 9.66
CA ILE A 25 4.00 2.76 10.89
C ILE A 25 5.46 2.29 10.80
N TYR A 26 6.07 2.23 9.61
CA TYR A 26 7.41 1.66 9.47
C TYR A 26 8.43 2.47 10.25
N ASN A 27 9.07 1.78 11.21
CA ASN A 27 10.04 2.38 12.12
C ASN A 27 9.54 3.69 12.76
N ASN A 28 8.29 3.71 13.23
CA ASN A 28 7.61 4.88 13.82
C ASN A 28 7.66 6.13 12.92
N GLY A 29 7.42 5.93 11.62
CA GLY A 29 7.42 7.00 10.61
C GLY A 29 8.79 7.39 10.07
N MET A 30 9.87 6.81 10.59
CA MET A 30 11.21 7.08 10.08
C MET A 30 11.44 6.48 8.69
N GLY A 31 10.66 5.46 8.29
CA GLY A 31 10.65 4.92 6.92
C GLY A 31 10.30 6.01 5.92
N ASP A 32 9.15 6.65 6.11
CA ASP A 32 8.68 7.75 5.27
C ASP A 32 9.69 8.92 5.27
N LYS A 33 10.19 9.29 6.44
CA LYS A 33 11.11 10.42 6.59
C LYS A 33 12.42 10.20 5.83
N TYR A 34 13.06 9.04 5.97
CA TYR A 34 14.32 8.76 5.25
C TYR A 34 14.10 8.66 3.75
N LEU A 35 12.99 8.03 3.32
CA LEU A 35 12.66 7.96 1.91
C LEU A 35 12.43 9.35 1.31
N GLY A 36 11.66 10.20 1.99
CA GLY A 36 11.40 11.58 1.56
C GLY A 36 12.66 12.43 1.47
N GLN A 37 13.52 12.38 2.49
CA GLN A 37 14.81 13.08 2.48
C GLN A 37 15.71 12.62 1.31
N TRP A 38 15.72 11.31 1.04
CA TRP A 38 16.48 10.75 -0.07
C TRP A 38 15.91 11.21 -1.42
N ILE A 39 14.59 11.12 -1.64
CA ILE A 39 13.91 11.59 -2.86
C ILE A 39 14.28 13.05 -3.15
N ASN A 40 14.13 13.92 -2.15
CA ASN A 40 14.42 15.34 -2.30
C ASN A 40 15.90 15.62 -2.59
N SER A 41 16.80 14.96 -1.85
CA SER A 41 18.25 15.18 -2.03
C SER A 41 18.76 14.74 -3.40
N ARG A 42 18.05 13.83 -4.07
CA ARG A 42 18.35 13.33 -5.43
C ARG A 42 17.45 13.91 -6.50
N GLN A 43 16.39 14.68 -6.13
CA GLN A 43 15.40 15.27 -7.03
C GLN A 43 14.63 14.23 -7.87
N LEU A 44 14.26 13.10 -7.25
CA LEU A 44 13.71 11.92 -7.92
C LEU A 44 12.18 11.83 -7.91
N GLU A 45 11.45 12.81 -7.40
CA GLU A 45 9.97 12.77 -7.24
C GLU A 45 9.23 12.34 -8.51
N LYS A 46 9.76 12.66 -9.69
CA LYS A 46 9.15 12.33 -11.00
C LYS A 46 9.68 11.04 -11.64
N GLU A 47 10.68 10.42 -11.02
CA GLU A 47 11.38 9.27 -11.61
C GLU A 47 11.05 7.97 -10.91
N ILE A 48 10.38 8.04 -9.76
CA ILE A 48 10.05 6.89 -8.94
C ILE A 48 8.56 6.83 -8.64
N ILE A 49 8.12 5.67 -8.23
CA ILE A 49 6.75 5.38 -7.75
C ILE A 49 6.85 5.10 -6.25
N VAL A 50 6.03 5.79 -5.47
CA VAL A 50 5.95 5.59 -4.01
C VAL A 50 4.66 4.86 -3.67
N ILE A 51 4.80 3.68 -3.06
CA ILE A 51 3.69 2.95 -2.43
C ILE A 51 3.67 3.31 -0.96
N GLY A 52 2.59 3.95 -0.51
CA GLY A 52 2.34 4.20 0.89
C GLY A 52 1.27 3.28 1.46
N LYS A 53 1.35 3.00 2.77
CA LYS A 53 0.34 2.21 3.48
C LYS A 53 -0.04 2.85 4.81
N ALA A 54 -1.33 2.77 5.16
CA ALA A 54 -1.85 3.22 6.45
C ALA A 54 -3.02 2.32 6.91
N ALA A 55 -3.70 2.68 7.97
CA ALA A 55 -4.76 1.88 8.58
C ALA A 55 -4.26 0.49 9.00
N HIS A 56 -3.26 0.47 9.88
CA HIS A 56 -2.79 -0.73 10.57
C HIS A 56 -3.41 -0.82 11.96
N THR A 57 -3.64 -2.04 12.45
CA THR A 57 -4.12 -2.26 13.83
C THR A 57 -3.27 -1.54 14.88
N PRO A 58 -3.85 -0.91 15.90
CA PRO A 58 -5.28 -0.89 16.23
C PRO A 58 -6.11 0.18 15.48
N GLN A 59 -5.51 1.02 14.66
CA GLN A 59 -6.18 2.11 13.94
C GLN A 59 -6.58 1.71 12.52
N CYS A 60 -7.26 0.57 12.39
CA CYS A 60 -7.69 0.00 11.12
C CYS A 60 -9.16 0.34 10.82
N GLU A 61 -9.45 1.64 10.68
CA GLU A 61 -10.78 2.17 10.42
C GLU A 61 -10.70 3.36 9.44
N PRO A 62 -11.77 3.64 8.67
CA PRO A 62 -11.78 4.70 7.65
C PRO A 62 -11.36 6.08 8.16
N GLN A 63 -11.76 6.43 9.37
CA GLN A 63 -11.47 7.73 9.98
C GLN A 63 -9.96 8.01 10.19
N PHE A 64 -9.13 6.97 10.27
CA PHE A 64 -7.69 7.12 10.44
C PHE A 64 -6.93 7.24 9.11
N ILE A 65 -7.53 6.88 7.98
CA ILE A 65 -6.85 6.81 6.69
C ILE A 65 -6.32 8.18 6.27
N ARG A 66 -7.21 9.15 6.14
CA ARG A 66 -6.85 10.49 5.67
C ARG A 66 -5.82 11.19 6.56
N PRO A 67 -5.96 11.25 7.90
CA PRO A 67 -4.95 11.84 8.77
C PRO A 67 -3.57 11.19 8.63
N GLN A 68 -3.52 9.85 8.53
CA GLN A 68 -2.27 9.11 8.39
C GLN A 68 -1.62 9.33 7.02
N ILE A 69 -2.41 9.44 5.94
CA ILE A 69 -1.91 9.81 4.61
C ILE A 69 -1.28 11.20 4.64
N LEU A 70 -1.96 12.19 5.22
CA LEU A 70 -1.44 13.56 5.29
C LEU A 70 -0.12 13.61 6.06
N GLU A 71 -0.01 12.91 7.17
CA GLU A 71 1.24 12.84 7.95
C GLU A 71 2.35 12.09 7.18
N SER A 72 2.03 11.00 6.45
CA SER A 72 2.98 10.32 5.59
C SER A 72 3.48 11.23 4.46
N LEU A 73 2.61 11.98 3.81
CA LEU A 73 2.99 12.94 2.77
C LEU A 73 3.91 14.05 3.30
N GLU A 74 3.64 14.55 4.51
CA GLU A 74 4.51 15.52 5.20
C GLU A 74 5.90 14.92 5.46
N ARG A 75 5.97 13.70 6.00
CA ARG A 75 7.23 12.98 6.25
C ARG A 75 8.02 12.69 4.97
N LEU A 76 7.32 12.25 3.92
CA LEU A 76 7.86 11.97 2.60
C LEU A 76 8.24 13.26 1.83
N GLN A 77 7.68 14.41 2.22
CA GLN A 77 7.86 15.70 1.54
C GLN A 77 7.44 15.65 0.06
N ILE A 78 6.42 14.86 -0.25
CA ILE A 78 5.79 14.75 -1.57
C ILE A 78 4.32 15.20 -1.50
N LYS A 79 3.73 15.51 -2.65
CA LYS A 79 2.36 16.03 -2.70
C LYS A 79 1.28 14.96 -2.69
N LYS A 80 1.59 13.79 -3.24
CA LYS A 80 0.68 12.65 -3.35
C LYS A 80 1.45 11.34 -3.34
N LEU A 81 0.76 10.24 -3.03
CA LEU A 81 1.24 8.88 -3.24
C LEU A 81 0.78 8.38 -4.61
N ASP A 82 1.67 7.72 -5.35
CA ASP A 82 1.30 7.08 -6.61
C ASP A 82 0.39 5.86 -6.37
N ILE A 83 0.66 5.12 -5.31
CA ILE A 83 -0.13 3.97 -4.88
C ILE A 83 -0.35 4.06 -3.38
N PHE A 84 -1.58 3.86 -2.95
CA PHE A 84 -1.92 3.72 -1.53
C PHE A 84 -2.60 2.38 -1.28
N CYS A 85 -2.15 1.65 -0.26
CA CYS A 85 -2.78 0.41 0.19
C CYS A 85 -3.24 0.51 1.65
N LEU A 86 -4.46 0.05 1.93
CA LEU A 86 -4.84 -0.26 3.30
C LEU A 86 -3.90 -1.33 3.84
N HIS A 87 -3.28 -1.09 5.01
CA HIS A 87 -2.21 -1.96 5.52
C HIS A 87 -2.73 -3.26 6.14
N ARG A 88 -3.97 -3.23 6.65
CA ARG A 88 -4.70 -4.37 7.22
C ARG A 88 -6.18 -4.25 6.90
N ASP A 89 -6.89 -5.37 7.00
CA ASP A 89 -8.36 -5.39 7.02
C ASP A 89 -8.88 -5.26 8.45
N ASN A 90 -10.08 -4.72 8.58
CA ASN A 90 -10.93 -4.82 9.77
C ASN A 90 -12.30 -5.32 9.33
N SER A 91 -12.54 -6.62 9.54
CA SER A 91 -13.77 -7.29 9.10
C SER A 91 -15.04 -6.81 9.82
N GLU A 92 -14.90 -6.08 10.94
CA GLU A 92 -16.02 -5.45 11.65
C GLU A 92 -16.56 -4.21 10.91
N VAL A 93 -15.76 -3.62 9.99
CA VAL A 93 -16.12 -2.44 9.21
C VAL A 93 -16.60 -2.87 7.83
N PRO A 94 -17.76 -2.38 7.36
CA PRO A 94 -18.23 -2.63 6.00
C PRO A 94 -17.21 -2.16 4.95
N VAL A 95 -16.99 -2.95 3.89
CA VAL A 95 -16.08 -2.58 2.80
C VAL A 95 -16.45 -1.25 2.14
N ALA A 96 -17.74 -0.92 2.13
CA ALA A 96 -18.27 0.33 1.60
C ALA A 96 -17.61 1.55 2.24
N GLU A 97 -17.44 1.56 3.57
CA GLU A 97 -16.87 2.69 4.29
C GLU A 97 -15.40 2.92 3.92
N PHE A 98 -14.63 1.86 3.69
CA PHE A 98 -13.25 1.97 3.21
C PHE A 98 -13.19 2.53 1.78
N ILE A 99 -14.03 2.02 0.88
CA ILE A 99 -14.05 2.45 -0.52
C ILE A 99 -14.53 3.91 -0.62
N ASP A 100 -15.51 4.30 0.19
CA ASP A 100 -16.02 5.66 0.22
C ASP A 100 -14.92 6.65 0.66
N ALA A 101 -14.27 6.38 1.78
CA ALA A 101 -13.19 7.20 2.28
C ALA A 101 -12.00 7.30 1.29
N LEU A 102 -11.63 6.19 0.66
CA LEU A 102 -10.53 6.19 -0.31
C LEU A 102 -10.89 6.92 -1.60
N THR A 103 -12.14 6.85 -2.04
CA THR A 103 -12.62 7.58 -3.21
C THR A 103 -12.53 9.09 -2.97
N GLU A 104 -12.98 9.58 -1.81
CA GLU A 104 -12.88 10.98 -1.42
C GLU A 104 -11.42 11.46 -1.38
N ILE A 105 -10.53 10.68 -0.75
CA ILE A 105 -9.10 11.01 -0.65
C ILE A 105 -8.43 11.08 -2.03
N LYS A 106 -8.84 10.20 -2.95
CA LYS A 106 -8.38 10.25 -4.34
C LYS A 106 -8.89 11.48 -5.07
N GLU A 107 -10.15 11.85 -4.88
CA GLU A 107 -10.73 13.07 -5.46
C GLU A 107 -10.04 14.34 -4.94
N GLU A 108 -9.53 14.32 -3.71
CA GLU A 108 -8.66 15.38 -3.17
C GLU A 108 -7.27 15.43 -3.86
N GLY A 109 -6.90 14.41 -4.63
CA GLY A 109 -5.61 14.31 -5.32
C GLY A 109 -4.44 13.90 -4.44
N LEU A 110 -4.70 13.28 -3.29
CA LEU A 110 -3.67 12.83 -2.35
C LEU A 110 -3.10 11.45 -2.70
N ILE A 111 -3.83 10.66 -3.48
CA ILE A 111 -3.44 9.30 -3.93
C ILE A 111 -3.91 9.07 -5.37
N ASP A 112 -3.16 8.29 -6.16
CA ASP A 112 -3.54 7.97 -7.54
C ASP A 112 -4.21 6.59 -7.66
N LEU A 113 -3.53 5.51 -7.30
CA LEU A 113 -4.10 4.16 -7.29
C LEU A 113 -4.38 3.70 -5.87
N ILE A 114 -5.48 2.99 -5.70
CA ILE A 114 -5.85 2.40 -4.40
C ILE A 114 -5.75 0.88 -4.42
N GLY A 115 -5.40 0.32 -3.27
CA GLY A 115 -5.28 -1.10 -3.06
C GLY A 115 -5.38 -1.51 -1.61
N ALA A 116 -5.10 -2.78 -1.37
CA ALA A 116 -5.14 -3.36 -0.03
C ALA A 116 -3.98 -4.32 0.17
N SER A 117 -3.52 -4.42 1.42
CA SER A 117 -2.50 -5.36 1.87
C SER A 117 -3.08 -6.26 2.95
N ASN A 118 -2.80 -7.56 2.84
CA ASN A 118 -3.29 -8.57 3.77
C ASN A 118 -4.83 -8.63 3.87
N TRP A 119 -5.50 -8.50 2.75
CA TRP A 119 -6.93 -8.70 2.63
C TRP A 119 -7.24 -10.10 2.09
N GLU A 120 -8.22 -10.75 2.70
CA GLU A 120 -8.78 -12.01 2.18
C GLU A 120 -9.46 -11.77 0.82
N LEU A 121 -9.40 -12.78 -0.06
CA LEU A 121 -9.89 -12.66 -1.44
C LEU A 121 -11.36 -12.26 -1.51
N ASP A 122 -12.19 -12.84 -0.66
CA ASP A 122 -13.63 -12.56 -0.62
C ASP A 122 -13.89 -11.09 -0.25
N ARG A 123 -13.19 -10.58 0.75
CA ARG A 123 -13.29 -9.18 1.17
C ARG A 123 -12.77 -8.21 0.11
N PHE A 124 -11.65 -8.55 -0.53
CA PHE A 124 -11.09 -7.76 -1.61
C PHE A 124 -12.04 -7.71 -2.82
N SER A 125 -12.63 -8.84 -3.20
CA SER A 125 -13.59 -8.92 -4.29
C SER A 125 -14.91 -8.21 -3.96
N GLU A 126 -15.40 -8.30 -2.72
CA GLU A 126 -16.58 -7.58 -2.23
C GLU A 126 -16.37 -6.06 -2.35
N ALA A 127 -15.21 -5.55 -1.90
CA ALA A 127 -14.89 -4.13 -2.00
C ALA A 127 -14.86 -3.63 -3.44
N ARG A 128 -14.30 -4.41 -4.36
CA ARG A 128 -14.31 -4.10 -5.79
C ARG A 128 -15.72 -4.12 -6.38
N ALA A 129 -16.52 -5.14 -6.04
CA ALA A 129 -17.90 -5.24 -6.50
C ALA A 129 -18.74 -4.03 -6.04
N TYR A 130 -18.57 -3.61 -4.78
CA TYR A 130 -19.19 -2.39 -4.27
C TYR A 130 -18.75 -1.15 -5.07
N ALA A 131 -17.45 -0.98 -5.27
CA ALA A 131 -16.93 0.16 -6.01
C ALA A 131 -17.50 0.25 -7.44
N PHE A 132 -17.54 -0.85 -8.17
CA PHE A 132 -18.13 -0.89 -9.52
C PHE A 132 -19.63 -0.56 -9.52
N LYS A 133 -20.38 -1.14 -8.56
CA LYS A 133 -21.83 -0.89 -8.43
C LYS A 133 -22.12 0.58 -8.17
N GLU A 134 -21.37 1.20 -7.27
CA GLU A 134 -21.58 2.59 -6.86
C GLU A 134 -20.77 3.61 -7.70
N LYS A 135 -20.10 3.15 -8.78
CA LYS A 135 -19.26 3.97 -9.68
C LYS A 135 -18.17 4.73 -8.94
N LYS A 136 -17.55 4.07 -7.98
CA LYS A 136 -16.41 4.55 -7.19
C LYS A 136 -15.10 3.93 -7.68
N GLU A 137 -13.98 4.36 -7.10
CA GLU A 137 -12.68 3.80 -7.46
C GLU A 137 -12.51 2.38 -6.90
N PRO A 138 -12.28 1.36 -7.73
CA PRO A 138 -12.03 0.00 -7.24
C PRO A 138 -10.57 -0.18 -6.79
N PHE A 139 -10.32 -1.13 -5.90
CA PHE A 139 -8.96 -1.60 -5.67
C PHE A 139 -8.34 -2.12 -6.97
N LYS A 140 -7.14 -1.63 -7.29
CA LYS A 140 -6.33 -2.04 -8.44
C LYS A 140 -5.03 -2.71 -8.02
N VAL A 141 -4.69 -2.65 -6.75
CA VAL A 141 -3.44 -3.15 -6.19
C VAL A 141 -3.72 -4.09 -5.04
N LEU A 142 -3.04 -5.24 -5.03
CA LEU A 142 -3.00 -6.17 -3.92
C LEU A 142 -1.55 -6.34 -3.44
N SER A 143 -1.33 -6.23 -2.13
CA SER A 143 -0.02 -6.41 -1.49
C SER A 143 -0.10 -7.46 -0.40
N ASN A 144 -0.28 -8.72 -0.80
CA ASN A 144 -0.25 -9.88 0.08
C ASN A 144 1.09 -10.62 -0.04
N ASN A 145 1.40 -11.53 0.88
CA ASN A 145 2.59 -12.37 0.76
C ASN A 145 2.52 -13.23 -0.51
N PHE A 146 3.59 -13.25 -1.27
CA PHE A 146 3.77 -14.18 -2.39
C PHE A 146 5.26 -14.38 -2.65
N SER A 147 5.72 -15.61 -2.53
CA SER A 147 7.12 -15.97 -2.70
C SER A 147 7.27 -17.36 -3.31
N LEU A 148 8.50 -17.78 -3.57
CA LEU A 148 8.81 -19.15 -4.05
C LEU A 148 8.51 -20.23 -2.99
N ALA A 149 8.43 -19.84 -1.71
CA ALA A 149 8.06 -20.71 -0.61
C ALA A 149 6.64 -20.36 -0.14
N GLU A 150 5.81 -21.36 0.05
CA GLU A 150 4.46 -21.18 0.60
C GLU A 150 4.53 -20.81 2.09
N MET A 151 3.78 -19.79 2.48
CA MET A 151 3.65 -19.37 3.88
C MET A 151 2.72 -20.36 4.60
N ILE A 152 3.30 -21.26 5.41
CA ILE A 152 2.54 -22.30 6.16
C ILE A 152 1.77 -21.66 7.33
N GLU A 153 2.40 -20.70 8.01
CA GLU A 153 1.80 -19.95 9.13
C GLU A 153 2.03 -18.46 8.92
N PRO A 154 1.07 -17.60 9.27
CA PRO A 154 1.26 -16.15 9.17
C PRO A 154 2.46 -15.68 10.00
N VAL A 155 3.38 -14.94 9.39
CA VAL A 155 4.55 -14.34 10.07
C VAL A 155 4.12 -13.39 11.20
N TRP A 156 3.03 -12.68 10.98
CA TRP A 156 2.34 -11.86 11.98
C TRP A 156 0.82 -12.09 11.89
N PRO A 157 0.07 -11.91 12.99
CA PRO A 157 -1.39 -11.99 12.95
C PRO A 157 -1.98 -11.11 11.83
N GLY A 158 -2.94 -11.67 11.08
CA GLY A 158 -3.60 -10.97 9.97
C GLY A 158 -2.76 -10.84 8.69
N CYS A 159 -1.66 -11.59 8.55
CA CYS A 159 -0.98 -11.73 7.28
C CYS A 159 -1.67 -12.76 6.40
N VAL A 160 -1.80 -12.43 5.11
CA VAL A 160 -2.48 -13.25 4.11
C VAL A 160 -1.53 -13.56 2.96
N GLY A 161 -1.48 -14.84 2.56
CA GLY A 161 -0.72 -15.32 1.41
C GLY A 161 -1.57 -15.41 0.15
N VAL A 162 -0.93 -15.24 -1.00
CA VAL A 162 -1.53 -15.46 -2.32
C VAL A 162 -1.43 -16.95 -2.66
N ASN A 163 -2.56 -17.57 -2.99
CA ASN A 163 -2.67 -18.95 -3.49
C ASN A 163 -3.22 -18.96 -4.94
N ASP A 164 -3.49 -20.13 -5.47
CA ASP A 164 -3.97 -20.29 -6.85
C ASP A 164 -5.28 -19.53 -7.12
N ALA A 165 -6.21 -19.48 -6.16
CA ALA A 165 -7.47 -18.74 -6.30
C ALA A 165 -7.23 -17.22 -6.41
N TYR A 166 -6.28 -16.68 -5.63
CA TYR A 166 -5.87 -15.28 -5.79
C TYR A 166 -5.23 -15.04 -7.14
N MET A 167 -4.33 -15.94 -7.59
CA MET A 167 -3.66 -15.77 -8.89
C MET A 167 -4.65 -15.80 -10.05
N GLU A 168 -5.63 -16.69 -10.02
CA GLU A 168 -6.70 -16.72 -11.01
C GLU A 168 -7.49 -15.41 -11.02
N TYR A 169 -7.88 -14.90 -9.85
CA TYR A 169 -8.60 -13.64 -9.71
C TYR A 169 -7.76 -12.45 -10.18
N ILE A 170 -6.49 -12.37 -9.75
CA ILE A 170 -5.55 -11.31 -10.12
C ILE A 170 -5.38 -11.22 -11.64
N LEU A 171 -5.17 -12.35 -12.30
CA LEU A 171 -5.00 -12.41 -13.76
C LEU A 171 -6.28 -12.04 -14.51
N LYS A 172 -7.43 -12.54 -14.04
CA LYS A 172 -8.73 -12.25 -14.65
C LYS A 172 -9.13 -10.78 -14.54
N GLU A 173 -8.90 -10.19 -13.39
CA GLU A 173 -9.33 -8.81 -13.06
C GLU A 173 -8.24 -7.75 -13.30
N GLU A 174 -7.08 -8.16 -13.86
CA GLU A 174 -5.93 -7.29 -14.15
C GLU A 174 -5.46 -6.49 -12.92
N ILE A 175 -5.34 -7.16 -11.75
CA ILE A 175 -4.87 -6.58 -10.51
C ILE A 175 -3.33 -6.52 -10.51
N LEU A 176 -2.77 -5.40 -10.09
CA LEU A 176 -1.33 -5.27 -9.87
C LEU A 176 -0.97 -5.93 -8.53
N LEU A 177 -0.10 -6.93 -8.57
CA LEU A 177 0.41 -7.61 -7.38
C LEU A 177 1.78 -7.05 -6.99
N PHE A 178 1.85 -6.44 -5.80
CA PHE A 178 3.09 -6.01 -5.17
C PHE A 178 3.33 -6.82 -3.90
N PRO A 179 3.92 -8.02 -4.00
CA PRO A 179 4.05 -8.90 -2.87
C PRO A 179 5.13 -8.43 -1.90
N TRP A 180 4.87 -8.65 -0.60
CA TRP A 180 5.88 -8.47 0.43
C TRP A 180 6.54 -9.81 0.77
N SER A 181 7.79 -9.76 1.28
CA SER A 181 8.61 -10.94 1.61
C SER A 181 8.65 -11.97 0.48
N SER A 182 8.94 -11.51 -0.74
CA SER A 182 8.98 -12.34 -1.95
C SER A 182 10.25 -13.19 -2.09
N GLN A 183 11.12 -13.17 -1.07
CA GLN A 183 12.38 -13.94 -1.00
C GLN A 183 12.32 -15.03 0.05
#